data_182a2372922f4fb9eb2b6e5814a1b9b7
#
_entry.id   182a2372922f4fb9eb2b6e5814a1b9b7
#
_cell.length_a   1.000
_cell.length_b   1.000
_cell.length_c   1.000
_cell.angle_alpha   90.00
_cell.angle_beta   90.00
_cell.angle_gamma   90.00
#
_symmetry.space_group_name_H-M   'P 1'
#
loop_
_entity.id
_entity.type
_entity.pdbx_description
1 polymer ?
#
loop_
_entity_poly.entity_id
_entity_poly.type
_entity_poly.pdbx_seq_one_letter_code
_entity_poly.pdbx_strand_id
1 'polypeptide(L)'
;GDGGCAWWESCAQWQAFTVFPATIFTNYRYGEYVSSAYKNLLHEDYRYANYFIQYYWCQLYGKDFIGRLWRETRRPEDPVETFVRMNGIKQDEFNKIMFDYACRAATWDFDDIRERGKDFQNAFSTKLTHVEGTDNTYAVAADCCPQNYGFNIMQLKGFKAGSTVKVAFKGIAGAAGYRKINVSKAGWRYGFVAQKEDGSRVYGPMYSEKEGVAELALPDDTKKAW
;
A
#
# COMPACT_ATOMS: atom_id res chain seq x y z
N GLY A 1 -18.48 5.69 -13.96
CA GLY A 1 -17.96 4.76 -13.06
C GLY A 1 -18.15 5.17 -11.63
N ASP A 2 -18.81 4.32 -10.94
CA ASP A 2 -19.12 4.42 -9.51
C ASP A 2 -18.23 3.47 -8.69
N GLY A 3 -17.03 3.10 -9.17
CA GLY A 3 -16.17 2.06 -8.59
C GLY A 3 -16.83 0.67 -8.64
N GLY A 4 -18.07 0.60 -9.09
CA GLY A 4 -18.81 -0.60 -9.41
C GLY A 4 -18.68 -1.74 -8.42
N CYS A 5 -18.68 -2.94 -8.95
CA CYS A 5 -18.56 -4.18 -8.17
C CYS A 5 -17.29 -4.25 -7.32
N ALA A 6 -16.19 -3.63 -7.75
CA ALA A 6 -14.93 -3.68 -7.00
C ALA A 6 -15.08 -3.12 -5.57
N TRP A 7 -15.75 -1.99 -5.41
CA TRP A 7 -15.97 -1.41 -4.10
C TRP A 7 -17.02 -2.14 -3.27
N TRP A 8 -18.10 -2.61 -3.90
CA TRP A 8 -19.15 -3.34 -3.22
C TRP A 8 -18.62 -4.63 -2.59
N GLU A 9 -17.88 -5.41 -3.37
CA GLU A 9 -17.31 -6.68 -2.93
C GLU A 9 -16.24 -6.49 -1.85
N SER A 10 -15.41 -5.47 -2.00
CA SER A 10 -14.41 -5.10 -1.03
C SER A 10 -15.06 -4.69 0.32
N CYS A 11 -16.12 -3.90 0.30
CA CYS A 11 -16.89 -3.55 1.50
C CYS A 11 -17.60 -4.76 2.11
N ALA A 12 -18.14 -5.67 1.30
CA ALA A 12 -18.79 -6.89 1.79
C ALA A 12 -17.78 -7.79 2.51
N GLN A 13 -16.56 -7.97 1.96
CA GLN A 13 -15.49 -8.72 2.61
C GLN A 13 -15.03 -8.05 3.90
N TRP A 14 -14.81 -6.73 3.89
CA TRP A 14 -14.48 -5.99 5.11
C TRP A 14 -15.54 -6.18 6.21
N GLN A 15 -16.82 -6.07 5.87
CA GLN A 15 -17.91 -6.26 6.82
C GLN A 15 -17.92 -7.70 7.38
N ALA A 16 -17.73 -8.71 6.52
CA ALA A 16 -17.66 -10.09 6.94
C ALA A 16 -16.50 -10.32 7.93
N PHE A 17 -15.31 -9.81 7.65
CA PHE A 17 -14.15 -9.96 8.54
C PHE A 17 -14.22 -9.04 9.79
N THR A 18 -15.00 -7.98 9.77
CA THR A 18 -15.31 -7.21 10.98
C THR A 18 -16.15 -8.02 11.96
N VAL A 19 -17.09 -8.82 11.45
CA VAL A 19 -17.93 -9.71 12.26
C VAL A 19 -17.22 -11.02 12.61
N PHE A 20 -16.47 -11.60 11.67
CA PHE A 20 -15.76 -12.88 11.81
C PHE A 20 -14.25 -12.71 11.59
N PRO A 21 -13.51 -12.05 12.50
CA PRO A 21 -12.12 -11.65 12.26
C PRO A 21 -11.11 -12.80 12.30
N ALA A 22 -11.50 -14.00 12.74
CA ALA A 22 -10.56 -15.12 12.94
C ALA A 22 -9.81 -15.54 11.67
N THR A 23 -10.43 -15.39 10.50
CA THR A 23 -9.88 -15.85 9.22
C THR A 23 -9.34 -14.73 8.33
N ILE A 24 -9.26 -13.51 8.82
CA ILE A 24 -8.87 -12.34 8.00
C ILE A 24 -7.51 -12.51 7.31
N PHE A 25 -6.55 -13.19 7.95
CA PHE A 25 -5.21 -13.45 7.42
C PHE A 25 -4.99 -14.89 6.93
N THR A 26 -5.96 -15.78 7.10
CA THR A 26 -5.82 -17.22 6.76
C THR A 26 -6.72 -17.66 5.60
N ASN A 27 -7.59 -16.77 5.12
CA ASN A 27 -8.41 -17.05 3.95
C ASN A 27 -7.62 -16.83 2.64
N TYR A 28 -8.06 -17.44 1.54
CA TYR A 28 -7.36 -17.37 0.26
C TYR A 28 -7.31 -15.95 -0.35
N ARG A 29 -8.23 -15.06 0.02
CA ARG A 29 -8.23 -13.65 -0.43
C ARG A 29 -7.07 -12.85 0.15
N TYR A 30 -6.59 -13.25 1.33
CA TYR A 30 -5.37 -12.66 1.88
C TYR A 30 -4.16 -12.92 0.98
N GLY A 31 -3.98 -14.15 0.50
CA GLY A 31 -2.92 -14.49 -0.45
C GLY A 31 -3.03 -13.68 -1.76
N GLU A 32 -4.25 -13.50 -2.26
CA GLU A 32 -4.53 -12.64 -3.42
C GLU A 32 -4.16 -11.17 -3.14
N TYR A 33 -4.51 -10.65 -1.95
CA TYR A 33 -4.14 -9.27 -1.57
C TYR A 33 -2.64 -9.04 -1.61
N VAL A 34 -1.86 -9.84 -0.89
CA VAL A 34 -0.42 -9.64 -0.75
C VAL A 34 0.36 -9.86 -2.05
N SER A 35 -0.18 -10.65 -2.98
CA SER A 35 0.40 -10.87 -4.30
C SER A 35 -0.05 -9.87 -5.36
N SER A 36 -1.09 -9.08 -5.09
CA SER A 36 -1.73 -8.19 -6.07
C SER A 36 -1.87 -6.73 -5.60
N ALA A 37 -1.21 -6.35 -4.51
CA ALA A 37 -1.29 -5.00 -3.94
C ALA A 37 -0.85 -3.88 -4.91
N TYR A 38 -0.14 -4.22 -5.97
CA TYR A 38 0.22 -3.30 -7.06
C TYR A 38 -0.98 -2.90 -7.95
N LYS A 39 -2.10 -3.62 -7.88
CA LYS A 39 -3.30 -3.31 -8.68
C LYS A 39 -3.98 -2.04 -8.19
N ASN A 40 -4.75 -1.41 -9.08
CA ASN A 40 -5.59 -0.27 -8.73
C ASN A 40 -6.53 -0.60 -7.57
N LEU A 41 -6.76 0.37 -6.69
CA LEU A 41 -7.68 0.25 -5.55
C LEU A 41 -9.07 -0.27 -5.94
N LEU A 42 -9.54 0.09 -7.13
CA LEU A 42 -10.86 -0.29 -7.67
C LEU A 42 -10.75 -1.31 -8.82
N HIS A 43 -9.70 -2.14 -8.83
CA HIS A 43 -9.50 -3.14 -9.89
C HIS A 43 -10.46 -4.32 -9.70
N GLU A 44 -11.20 -4.67 -10.76
CA GLU A 44 -12.21 -5.73 -10.72
C GLU A 44 -11.67 -7.11 -10.30
N ASP A 45 -10.49 -7.51 -10.79
CA ASP A 45 -9.87 -8.78 -10.40
C ASP A 45 -9.42 -8.80 -8.93
N TYR A 46 -9.36 -7.65 -8.28
CA TYR A 46 -8.85 -7.47 -6.92
C TYR A 46 -9.96 -7.21 -5.90
N ARG A 47 -11.20 -7.11 -6.36
CA ARG A 47 -12.35 -6.64 -5.61
C ARG A 47 -12.64 -7.38 -4.31
N TYR A 48 -12.42 -8.70 -4.28
CA TYR A 48 -12.65 -9.50 -3.07
C TYR A 48 -11.47 -9.50 -2.11
N ALA A 49 -10.28 -9.09 -2.55
CA ALA A 49 -9.06 -9.11 -1.75
C ALA A 49 -8.78 -7.75 -1.09
N ASN A 50 -9.23 -6.65 -1.69
CA ASN A 50 -8.86 -5.30 -1.29
C ASN A 50 -9.75 -4.73 -0.18
N TYR A 51 -9.88 -5.46 0.93
CA TYR A 51 -10.71 -5.06 2.08
C TYR A 51 -9.93 -4.40 3.23
N PHE A 52 -8.62 -4.30 3.15
CA PHE A 52 -7.81 -3.70 4.21
C PHE A 52 -7.87 -2.17 4.24
N ILE A 53 -8.15 -1.55 3.11
CA ILE A 53 -8.26 -0.09 3.01
C ILE A 53 -9.43 0.46 3.85
N GLN A 54 -10.51 -0.29 4.02
CA GLN A 54 -11.64 0.10 4.84
C GLN A 54 -11.26 0.17 6.33
N TYR A 55 -10.45 -0.76 6.85
CA TYR A 55 -9.92 -0.69 8.20
C TYR A 55 -9.10 0.59 8.40
N TYR A 56 -8.24 0.90 7.45
CA TYR A 56 -7.41 2.10 7.51
C TYR A 56 -8.23 3.39 7.45
N TRP A 57 -9.19 3.48 6.54
CA TRP A 57 -10.06 4.67 6.47
C TRP A 57 -10.94 4.82 7.71
N CYS A 58 -11.42 3.73 8.29
CA CYS A 58 -12.14 3.77 9.56
C CYS A 58 -11.24 4.19 10.72
N GLN A 59 -9.97 3.80 10.74
CA GLN A 59 -8.99 4.25 11.72
C GLN A 59 -8.76 5.76 11.65
N LEU A 60 -8.71 6.34 10.46
CA LEU A 60 -8.48 7.78 10.26
C LEU A 60 -9.71 8.64 10.56
N TYR A 61 -10.89 8.17 10.19
CA TYR A 61 -12.09 9.00 10.11
C TYR A 61 -13.28 8.51 10.94
N GLY A 62 -13.08 7.45 11.73
CA GLY A 62 -14.10 6.85 12.59
C GLY A 62 -14.78 5.64 11.99
N LYS A 63 -15.31 4.78 12.86
CA LYS A 63 -15.88 3.46 12.47
C LYS A 63 -17.08 3.55 11.52
N ASP A 64 -17.77 4.66 11.49
CA ASP A 64 -18.91 4.93 10.62
C ASP A 64 -18.52 5.47 9.23
N PHE A 65 -17.21 5.69 8.98
CA PHE A 65 -16.74 6.38 7.79
C PHE A 65 -17.17 5.70 6.50
N ILE A 66 -17.08 4.38 6.40
CA ILE A 66 -17.51 3.65 5.20
C ILE A 66 -19.01 3.80 4.95
N GLY A 67 -19.82 3.78 6.00
CA GLY A 67 -21.26 4.06 5.88
C GLY A 67 -21.55 5.49 5.42
N ARG A 68 -20.79 6.48 5.90
CA ARG A 68 -20.89 7.87 5.43
C ARG A 68 -20.46 7.99 3.97
N LEU A 69 -19.38 7.35 3.57
CA LEU A 69 -18.91 7.32 2.18
C LEU A 69 -20.01 6.85 1.23
N TRP A 70 -20.70 5.75 1.58
CA TRP A 70 -21.83 5.24 0.80
C TRP A 70 -22.98 6.23 0.70
N ARG A 71 -23.36 6.89 1.79
CA ARG A 71 -24.47 7.86 1.80
C ARG A 71 -24.16 9.14 1.02
N GLU A 72 -22.88 9.55 1.03
CA GLU A 72 -22.43 10.82 0.45
C GLU A 72 -22.02 10.70 -1.03
N THR A 73 -21.87 9.47 -1.56
CA THR A 73 -21.49 9.25 -2.96
C THR A 73 -22.50 9.86 -3.90
N ARG A 74 -22.03 10.59 -4.91
CA ARG A 74 -22.83 11.26 -5.93
C ARG A 74 -22.45 10.72 -7.31
N ARG A 75 -23.39 10.43 -8.16
CA ARG A 75 -23.07 10.05 -9.53
C ARG A 75 -22.47 11.24 -10.29
N PRO A 76 -21.41 11.06 -11.06
CA PRO A 76 -20.72 9.81 -11.42
C PRO A 76 -19.46 9.49 -10.57
N GLU A 77 -19.34 10.00 -9.36
CA GLU A 77 -18.18 9.82 -8.47
C GLU A 77 -17.89 8.35 -8.20
N ASP A 78 -16.61 8.01 -8.18
CA ASP A 78 -16.13 6.76 -7.60
C ASP A 78 -15.84 6.94 -6.08
N PRO A 79 -15.54 5.88 -5.34
CA PRO A 79 -15.25 5.97 -3.90
C PRO A 79 -14.05 6.85 -3.55
N VAL A 80 -13.05 6.96 -4.42
CA VAL A 80 -11.89 7.84 -4.21
C VAL A 80 -12.28 9.30 -4.40
N GLU A 81 -13.03 9.61 -5.45
CA GLU A 81 -13.55 10.96 -5.71
C GLU A 81 -14.46 11.41 -4.57
N THR A 82 -15.36 10.53 -4.11
CA THR A 82 -16.19 10.77 -2.94
C THR A 82 -15.37 11.03 -1.69
N PHE A 83 -14.37 10.20 -1.41
CA PHE A 83 -13.45 10.37 -0.27
C PHE A 83 -12.76 11.73 -0.29
N VAL A 84 -12.18 12.10 -1.42
CA VAL A 84 -11.47 13.37 -1.61
C VAL A 84 -12.41 14.55 -1.37
N ARG A 85 -13.62 14.53 -1.94
CA ARG A 85 -14.61 15.57 -1.76
C ARG A 85 -15.11 15.68 -0.33
N MET A 86 -15.47 14.55 0.31
CA MET A 86 -16.00 14.53 1.68
C MET A 86 -15.03 15.11 2.70
N ASN A 87 -13.72 14.87 2.48
CA ASN A 87 -12.68 15.33 3.39
C ASN A 87 -12.10 16.71 2.98
N GLY A 88 -12.56 17.29 1.87
CA GLY A 88 -12.09 18.59 1.40
C GLY A 88 -10.59 18.63 1.06
N ILE A 89 -10.02 17.49 0.69
CA ILE A 89 -8.57 17.34 0.44
C ILE A 89 -8.25 17.42 -1.06
N LYS A 90 -6.98 17.63 -1.35
CA LYS A 90 -6.45 17.63 -2.72
C LYS A 90 -5.80 16.27 -3.05
N GLN A 91 -5.50 16.06 -4.34
CA GLN A 91 -4.85 14.84 -4.82
C GLN A 91 -3.53 14.52 -4.09
N ASP A 92 -2.70 15.52 -3.80
CA ASP A 92 -1.44 15.30 -3.08
C ASP A 92 -1.64 14.84 -1.64
N GLU A 93 -2.68 15.31 -0.98
CA GLU A 93 -3.04 14.85 0.37
C GLU A 93 -3.56 13.42 0.34
N PHE A 94 -4.38 13.09 -0.67
CA PHE A 94 -4.81 11.71 -0.88
C PHE A 94 -3.63 10.78 -1.19
N ASN A 95 -2.67 11.23 -1.99
CA ASN A 95 -1.45 10.47 -2.26
C ASN A 95 -0.63 10.20 -0.98
N LYS A 96 -0.57 11.15 -0.03
CA LYS A 96 0.07 10.95 1.28
C LYS A 96 -0.68 9.92 2.12
N ILE A 97 -2.00 9.96 2.13
CA ILE A 97 -2.85 8.98 2.81
C ILE A 97 -2.60 7.58 2.24
N MET A 98 -2.52 7.44 0.92
CA MET A 98 -2.24 6.14 0.29
C MET A 98 -0.81 5.66 0.53
N PHE A 99 0.16 6.54 0.64
CA PHE A 99 1.51 6.19 1.07
C PHE A 99 1.54 5.70 2.53
N ASP A 100 0.89 6.41 3.46
CA ASP A 100 0.78 5.96 4.85
C ASP A 100 0.05 4.61 4.95
N TYR A 101 -1.00 4.41 4.16
CA TYR A 101 -1.67 3.09 4.04
C TYR A 101 -0.69 1.98 3.65
N ALA A 102 0.12 2.18 2.61
CA ALA A 102 1.11 1.21 2.17
C ALA A 102 2.17 0.94 3.25
N CYS A 103 2.65 1.98 3.92
CA CYS A 103 3.60 1.86 5.03
C CYS A 103 3.03 1.03 6.19
N ARG A 104 1.78 1.27 6.58
CA ARG A 104 1.10 0.50 7.64
C ARG A 104 0.83 -0.94 7.23
N ALA A 105 0.48 -1.17 5.97
CA ALA A 105 0.27 -2.52 5.44
C ALA A 105 1.52 -3.39 5.55
N ALA A 106 2.73 -2.83 5.48
CA ALA A 106 3.98 -3.58 5.63
C ALA A 106 4.06 -4.39 6.94
N THR A 107 3.44 -3.89 8.00
CA THR A 107 3.42 -4.52 9.33
C THR A 107 2.02 -4.78 9.87
N TRP A 108 0.98 -4.60 9.06
CA TRP A 108 -0.43 -4.70 9.44
C TRP A 108 -0.80 -3.75 10.58
N ASP A 109 -0.24 -2.53 10.57
CA ASP A 109 -0.46 -1.52 11.61
C ASP A 109 -1.81 -0.81 11.46
N PHE A 110 -2.88 -1.59 11.50
CA PHE A 110 -4.26 -1.14 11.53
C PHE A 110 -4.89 -1.53 12.85
N ASP A 111 -5.46 -0.57 13.58
CA ASP A 111 -5.88 -0.71 14.98
C ASP A 111 -6.72 -1.97 15.25
N ASP A 112 -7.72 -2.24 14.43
CA ASP A 112 -8.65 -3.35 14.63
C ASP A 112 -8.04 -4.73 14.34
N ILE A 113 -6.93 -4.80 13.58
CA ILE A 113 -6.35 -6.08 13.11
C ILE A 113 -4.87 -6.25 13.40
N ARG A 114 -4.21 -5.25 14.00
CA ARG A 114 -2.75 -5.24 14.28
C ARG A 114 -2.30 -6.49 15.03
N GLU A 115 -3.00 -6.88 16.06
CA GLU A 115 -2.63 -8.05 16.88
C GLU A 115 -2.69 -9.35 16.09
N ARG A 116 -3.70 -9.50 15.21
CA ARG A 116 -3.85 -10.67 14.34
C ARG A 116 -2.83 -10.69 13.21
N GLY A 117 -2.39 -9.52 12.77
CA GLY A 117 -1.42 -9.37 11.67
C GLY A 117 0.03 -9.65 12.03
N LYS A 118 0.38 -9.76 13.32
CA LYS A 118 1.78 -9.92 13.79
C LYS A 118 2.53 -11.07 13.11
N ASP A 119 1.86 -12.20 12.92
CA ASP A 119 2.47 -13.41 12.36
C ASP A 119 2.44 -13.45 10.81
N PHE A 120 1.80 -12.46 10.19
CA PHE A 120 1.58 -12.40 8.75
C PHE A 120 2.39 -11.31 8.05
N GLN A 121 3.33 -10.70 8.73
CA GLN A 121 4.27 -9.75 8.15
C GLN A 121 5.19 -10.46 7.13
N ASN A 122 5.73 -9.71 6.16
CA ASN A 122 6.58 -10.22 5.07
C ASN A 122 5.87 -11.12 4.03
N ALA A 123 4.56 -11.08 3.98
CA ALA A 123 3.80 -11.86 3.02
C ALA A 123 3.74 -11.23 1.62
N PHE A 124 4.03 -9.93 1.50
CA PHE A 124 4.03 -9.25 0.20
C PHE A 124 5.12 -9.81 -0.73
N SER A 125 4.74 -10.09 -1.96
CA SER A 125 5.62 -10.65 -2.99
C SER A 125 5.74 -9.71 -4.18
N THR A 126 6.70 -8.78 -4.10
CA THR A 126 7.07 -7.95 -5.26
C THR A 126 8.10 -8.69 -6.10
N LYS A 127 7.80 -8.91 -7.38
CA LYS A 127 8.75 -9.49 -8.32
C LYS A 127 9.76 -8.44 -8.75
N LEU A 128 11.04 -8.72 -8.52
CA LEU A 128 12.15 -7.89 -8.92
C LEU A 128 12.98 -8.61 -9.96
N THR A 129 13.42 -7.90 -10.99
CA THR A 129 14.35 -8.38 -12.01
C THR A 129 15.67 -7.65 -11.83
N HIS A 130 16.77 -8.38 -11.66
CA HIS A 130 18.11 -7.78 -11.62
C HIS A 130 18.41 -7.09 -12.93
N VAL A 131 18.96 -5.89 -12.85
CA VAL A 131 19.37 -5.13 -14.05
C VAL A 131 20.77 -5.58 -14.45
N GLU A 132 20.88 -6.17 -15.65
CA GLU A 132 22.14 -6.68 -16.16
C GLU A 132 23.24 -5.61 -16.21
N GLY A 133 24.46 -5.99 -15.84
CA GLY A 133 25.60 -5.07 -15.79
C GLY A 133 25.65 -4.17 -14.54
N THR A 134 24.81 -4.43 -13.55
CA THR A 134 24.82 -3.71 -12.26
C THR A 134 24.95 -4.69 -11.09
N ASP A 135 25.52 -4.25 -9.96
CA ASP A 135 25.69 -5.12 -8.78
C ASP A 135 24.40 -5.25 -7.96
N ASN A 136 23.70 -4.14 -7.71
CA ASN A 136 22.57 -4.07 -6.77
C ASN A 136 21.37 -3.26 -7.31
N THR A 137 21.19 -3.25 -8.63
CA THR A 137 20.04 -2.56 -9.23
C THR A 137 18.98 -3.57 -9.65
N TYR A 138 17.74 -3.30 -9.25
CA TYR A 138 16.60 -4.14 -9.55
C TYR A 138 15.47 -3.31 -10.14
N ALA A 139 14.81 -3.84 -11.14
CA ALA A 139 13.59 -3.27 -11.69
C ALA A 139 12.38 -4.07 -11.17
N VAL A 140 11.29 -3.38 -10.88
CA VAL A 140 10.02 -4.04 -10.63
C VAL A 140 9.56 -4.69 -11.93
N ALA A 141 9.20 -5.97 -11.89
CA ALA A 141 8.74 -6.69 -13.08
C ALA A 141 7.48 -6.02 -13.66
N ALA A 142 7.37 -6.01 -14.99
CA ALA A 142 6.33 -5.26 -15.71
C ALA A 142 4.89 -5.65 -15.29
N ASP A 143 4.68 -6.91 -14.90
CA ASP A 143 3.40 -7.44 -14.42
C ASP A 143 3.06 -7.01 -12.98
N CYS A 144 4.05 -6.50 -12.22
CA CYS A 144 3.90 -6.03 -10.84
C CYS A 144 4.05 -4.51 -10.68
N CYS A 145 4.13 -3.74 -11.77
CA CYS A 145 4.23 -2.30 -11.68
C CYS A 145 2.96 -1.69 -11.08
N PRO A 146 3.09 -0.81 -10.07
CA PRO A 146 1.94 -0.21 -9.41
C PRO A 146 1.01 0.49 -10.40
N GLN A 147 -0.27 0.25 -10.23
CA GLN A 147 -1.37 1.00 -10.84
C GLN A 147 -1.73 2.18 -9.95
N ASN A 148 -2.79 2.94 -10.29
CA ASN A 148 -3.27 4.03 -9.45
C ASN A 148 -3.54 3.52 -8.03
N TYR A 149 -2.87 4.10 -7.04
CA TYR A 149 -2.99 3.77 -5.60
C TYR A 149 -2.55 2.35 -5.23
N GLY A 150 -2.06 1.56 -6.20
CA GLY A 150 -1.40 0.29 -5.92
C GLY A 150 0.03 0.53 -5.41
N PHE A 151 0.57 -0.47 -4.69
CA PHE A 151 1.89 -0.34 -4.08
C PHE A 151 2.67 -1.67 -4.09
N ASN A 152 3.96 -1.56 -3.91
CA ASN A 152 4.87 -2.67 -3.69
C ASN A 152 5.54 -2.53 -2.33
N ILE A 153 5.69 -3.63 -1.61
CA ILE A 153 6.40 -3.70 -0.35
C ILE A 153 7.55 -4.71 -0.50
N MET A 154 8.75 -4.30 -0.11
CA MET A 154 9.95 -5.11 -0.23
C MET A 154 10.68 -5.13 1.12
N GLN A 155 10.80 -6.31 1.71
CA GLN A 155 11.58 -6.44 2.94
C GLN A 155 13.07 -6.24 2.65
N LEU A 156 13.71 -5.37 3.43
CA LEU A 156 15.16 -5.22 3.42
C LEU A 156 15.81 -6.39 4.15
N LYS A 157 16.96 -6.83 3.66
CA LYS A 157 17.79 -7.87 4.27
C LYS A 157 19.22 -7.38 4.39
N GLY A 158 19.95 -7.93 5.37
CA GLY A 158 21.37 -7.62 5.54
C GLY A 158 21.67 -6.23 6.08
N PHE A 159 20.70 -5.48 6.56
CA PHE A 159 20.95 -4.21 7.26
C PHE A 159 21.48 -4.45 8.68
N LYS A 160 22.15 -3.45 9.22
CA LYS A 160 22.57 -3.42 10.63
C LYS A 160 21.65 -2.47 11.39
N ALA A 161 21.09 -2.90 12.51
CA ALA A 161 20.34 -2.01 13.41
C ALA A 161 21.24 -0.83 13.84
N GLY A 162 20.68 0.36 14.00
CA GLY A 162 21.41 1.59 14.28
C GLY A 162 22.13 2.20 13.08
N SER A 163 22.08 1.57 11.89
CA SER A 163 22.68 2.13 10.67
C SER A 163 21.67 2.93 9.86
N THR A 164 22.15 3.71 8.88
CA THR A 164 21.30 4.36 7.89
C THR A 164 21.18 3.48 6.65
N VAL A 165 19.95 3.11 6.29
CA VAL A 165 19.64 2.45 5.02
C VAL A 165 19.34 3.48 3.94
N LYS A 166 19.74 3.20 2.69
CA LYS A 166 19.54 4.07 1.54
C LYS A 166 19.13 3.26 0.32
N VAL A 167 18.20 3.80 -0.47
CA VAL A 167 17.79 3.25 -1.77
C VAL A 167 17.78 4.36 -2.81
N ALA A 168 18.55 4.19 -3.88
CA ALA A 168 18.40 5.02 -5.06
C ALA A 168 17.18 4.56 -5.84
N PHE A 169 16.25 5.47 -6.06
CA PHE A 169 15.01 5.22 -6.79
C PHE A 169 15.03 5.93 -8.15
N LYS A 170 14.51 5.23 -9.17
CA LYS A 170 14.27 5.81 -10.50
C LYS A 170 12.94 5.34 -11.06
N GLY A 171 12.04 6.29 -11.32
CA GLY A 171 10.76 6.05 -11.98
C GLY A 171 10.94 5.86 -13.49
N ILE A 172 10.50 4.70 -14.02
CA ILE A 172 10.69 4.30 -15.42
C ILE A 172 9.40 4.27 -16.24
N ALA A 173 8.40 5.09 -15.86
CA ALA A 173 7.14 5.19 -16.60
C ALA A 173 7.39 5.49 -18.09
N GLY A 174 6.72 4.76 -18.96
CA GLY A 174 6.88 4.88 -20.42
C GLY A 174 8.06 4.11 -21.01
N ALA A 175 8.83 3.37 -20.20
CA ALA A 175 9.89 2.50 -20.70
C ALA A 175 9.31 1.35 -21.54
N ALA A 176 10.11 0.86 -22.49
CA ALA A 176 9.76 -0.29 -23.34
C ALA A 176 9.51 -1.54 -22.46
N GLY A 177 8.53 -2.35 -22.85
CA GLY A 177 8.15 -3.55 -22.10
C GLY A 177 7.19 -3.33 -20.94
N TYR A 178 6.92 -2.08 -20.55
CA TYR A 178 5.98 -1.73 -19.51
C TYR A 178 4.63 -1.28 -20.08
N ARG A 179 3.60 -1.26 -19.22
CA ARG A 179 2.26 -0.83 -19.59
C ARG A 179 2.26 0.59 -20.14
N LYS A 180 1.54 0.81 -21.24
CA LYS A 180 1.31 2.15 -21.78
C LYS A 180 0.41 2.95 -20.82
N ILE A 181 0.90 4.08 -20.34
CA ILE A 181 0.20 4.99 -19.45
C ILE A 181 0.39 6.44 -19.92
N ASN A 182 -0.39 7.35 -19.35
CA ASN A 182 -0.11 8.77 -19.53
C ASN A 182 1.07 9.17 -18.63
N VAL A 183 2.26 9.25 -19.20
CA VAL A 183 3.52 9.53 -18.47
C VAL A 183 3.49 10.86 -17.74
N SER A 184 2.77 11.87 -18.27
CA SER A 184 2.66 13.18 -17.60
C SER A 184 1.88 13.15 -16.29
N LYS A 185 1.09 12.09 -16.07
CA LYS A 185 0.33 11.86 -14.83
C LYS A 185 0.97 10.81 -13.93
N ALA A 186 2.09 10.21 -14.35
CA ALA A 186 2.80 9.24 -13.54
C ALA A 186 3.50 9.95 -12.37
N GLY A 187 3.41 9.37 -11.18
CA GLY A 187 4.09 9.85 -10.00
C GLY A 187 4.29 8.72 -9.01
N TRP A 188 5.24 8.89 -8.14
CA TRP A 188 5.60 7.89 -7.14
C TRP A 188 5.59 8.48 -5.75
N ARG A 189 5.39 7.62 -4.76
CA ARG A 189 5.67 7.88 -3.36
C ARG A 189 6.45 6.69 -2.84
N TYR A 190 7.58 6.91 -2.19
CA TYR A 190 8.45 5.86 -1.70
C TYR A 190 9.14 6.27 -0.40
N GLY A 191 9.60 5.31 0.36
CA GLY A 191 10.24 5.52 1.65
C GLY A 191 10.41 4.22 2.39
N PHE A 192 10.68 4.29 3.68
CA PHE A 192 10.99 3.14 4.52
C PHE A 192 10.07 3.04 5.72
N VAL A 193 9.92 1.81 6.19
CA VAL A 193 9.33 1.48 7.50
C VAL A 193 10.30 0.61 8.27
N ALA A 194 10.54 0.90 9.54
CA ALA A 194 11.29 0.05 10.45
C ALA A 194 10.37 -0.45 11.58
N GLN A 195 10.51 -1.71 11.95
CA GLN A 195 9.88 -2.30 13.12
C GLN A 195 10.94 -2.66 14.15
N LYS A 196 10.73 -2.21 15.37
CA LYS A 196 11.60 -2.45 16.52
C LYS A 196 11.31 -3.83 17.16
N GLU A 197 12.18 -4.27 18.06
CA GLU A 197 12.03 -5.53 18.78
C GLU A 197 10.75 -5.60 19.62
N ASP A 198 10.34 -4.46 20.22
CA ASP A 198 9.10 -4.33 20.99
C ASP A 198 7.83 -4.32 20.12
N GLY A 199 7.99 -4.33 18.80
CA GLY A 199 6.92 -4.29 17.82
C GLY A 199 6.46 -2.88 17.45
N SER A 200 6.99 -1.82 18.07
CA SER A 200 6.72 -0.44 17.64
C SER A 200 7.33 -0.15 16.26
N ARG A 201 6.87 0.90 15.58
CA ARG A 201 7.23 1.22 14.20
C ARG A 201 7.81 2.62 14.12
N VAL A 202 8.74 2.78 13.19
CA VAL A 202 9.25 4.07 12.75
C VAL A 202 8.95 4.20 11.27
N TYR A 203 8.19 5.21 10.92
CA TYR A 203 7.86 5.56 9.55
C TYR A 203 8.84 6.62 9.06
N GLY A 204 9.56 6.30 8.00
CA GLY A 204 10.48 7.25 7.35
C GLY A 204 9.76 8.36 6.59
N PRO A 205 10.50 9.37 6.14
CA PRO A 205 9.94 10.41 5.30
C PRO A 205 9.43 9.86 3.97
N MET A 206 8.40 10.50 3.43
CA MET A 206 7.89 10.22 2.09
C MET A 206 8.71 10.99 1.06
N TYR A 207 9.24 10.29 0.07
CA TYR A 207 9.88 10.84 -1.11
C TYR A 207 8.94 10.80 -2.31
N SER A 208 9.08 11.71 -3.25
CA SER A 208 8.16 11.85 -4.40
C SER A 208 8.85 12.16 -5.72
N GLU A 209 10.14 12.37 -5.72
CA GLU A 209 10.92 12.68 -6.91
C GLU A 209 10.92 11.50 -7.89
N LYS A 210 10.94 11.80 -9.18
CA LYS A 210 11.06 10.78 -10.23
C LYS A 210 12.38 10.01 -10.15
N GLU A 211 13.44 10.65 -9.67
CA GLU A 211 14.75 10.07 -9.43
C GLU A 211 15.36 10.71 -8.18
N GLY A 212 15.80 9.89 -7.24
CA GLY A 212 16.35 10.38 -5.97
C GLY A 212 16.80 9.25 -5.05
N VAL A 213 17.27 9.64 -3.87
CA VAL A 213 17.69 8.70 -2.83
C VAL A 213 16.77 8.85 -1.62
N ALA A 214 16.11 7.77 -1.26
CA ALA A 214 15.42 7.66 0.02
C ALA A 214 16.38 7.14 1.08
N GLU A 215 16.26 7.62 2.31
CA GLU A 215 17.06 7.15 3.44
C GLU A 215 16.26 7.12 4.75
N LEU A 216 16.66 6.24 5.65
CA LEU A 216 16.14 6.16 7.01
C LEU A 216 17.27 5.76 7.97
N ALA A 217 17.48 6.54 9.02
CA ALA A 217 18.28 6.12 10.17
C ALA A 217 17.47 5.10 10.97
N LEU A 218 17.93 3.87 11.00
CA LEU A 218 17.28 2.79 11.72
C LEU A 218 17.55 2.92 13.22
N PRO A 219 16.56 2.72 14.10
CA PRO A 219 16.80 2.53 15.53
C PRO A 219 17.78 1.40 15.85
N ASP A 220 18.47 1.49 16.99
CA ASP A 220 19.42 0.46 17.44
C ASP A 220 18.76 -0.89 17.71
N ASP A 221 17.46 -0.89 18.00
CA ASP A 221 16.63 -2.06 18.26
C ASP A 221 15.73 -2.44 17.05
N THR A 222 16.14 -2.09 15.83
CA THR A 222 15.41 -2.45 14.61
C THR A 222 15.52 -3.96 14.35
N LYS A 223 14.36 -4.61 14.31
CA LYS A 223 14.21 -6.04 14.01
C LYS A 223 13.98 -6.32 12.52
N LYS A 224 13.15 -5.49 11.88
CA LYS A 224 12.77 -5.61 10.47
C LYS A 224 12.69 -4.23 9.82
N ALA A 225 12.90 -4.17 8.51
CA ALA A 225 12.72 -2.95 7.73
C ALA A 225 12.18 -3.29 6.33
N TRP A 226 11.45 -2.35 5.75
CA TRP A 226 10.88 -2.41 4.41
C TRP A 226 11.08 -1.12 3.65
#